data_0208a79726d9d40aa4ef4a6b0a80418d
#
_entry.id   0208a79726d9d40aa4ef4a6b0a80418d
#
_cell.length_a   1.000
_cell.length_b   1.000
_cell.length_c   1.000
_cell.angle_alpha   90.00
_cell.angle_beta   90.00
_cell.angle_gamma   90.00
#
_symmetry.space_group_name_H-M   'P 1'
#
loop_
_entity.id
_entity.type
_entity.pdbx_description
1 polymer ?
#
loop_
_entity_poly.entity_id
_entity_poly.type
_entity_poly.pdbx_seq_one_letter_code
_entity_poly.pdbx_strand_id
1 'polypeptide(L)'
;LTGCTDREEQYDRPSWLEPPIYDVLTERGNFSLYLHAVDKTLYSSILKGAANYTVFAPNDEAFRHYLSEHNYSSIDEVPVEVLTKIVAYSMVFNRFESARLGDVLSSSVWEEGSSVKKRTSYYKTLYRETIDGKEQWVVDSPADVTAVLTPYKYLPILTSTYFSQGKLLPVDYETFFQGTAYSGLHAAAGSVINKDIYAENGIIHEVSAVNEPLDNLDEMLKANGREEFRNVLETKVGDSYLFMSYLLGENTTEVYKKLYPDRNISAVYCKTYLNLPYLLNNEDYKGTETATTEQQG
;
A
#
# COMPACT_ATOMS: atom_id res chain seq x y z
N LEU A 1 37.45 29.40 -28.92
CA LEU A 1 36.74 28.74 -27.81
C LEU A 1 35.26 28.74 -28.10
N THR A 2 34.86 27.90 -29.06
CA THR A 2 33.48 27.57 -29.40
C THR A 2 33.39 26.05 -29.35
N GLY A 3 32.70 25.54 -28.38
CA GLY A 3 32.50 24.12 -28.26
C GLY A 3 31.92 23.77 -26.91
N CYS A 4 30.57 23.80 -26.81
CA CYS A 4 29.72 23.07 -25.85
C CYS A 4 28.25 23.49 -25.99
N THR A 5 27.68 23.33 -27.20
CA THR A 5 26.23 23.57 -27.41
C THR A 5 25.50 22.44 -28.12
N ASP A 6 26.17 21.34 -28.46
CA ASP A 6 25.52 20.25 -29.23
C ASP A 6 25.55 18.90 -28.50
N ARG A 7 25.25 18.89 -27.19
CA ARG A 7 25.12 17.61 -26.44
C ARG A 7 23.68 17.24 -26.05
N GLU A 8 22.72 18.08 -26.28
CA GLU A 8 21.32 17.76 -25.94
C GLU A 8 20.61 16.92 -27.00
N GLU A 9 21.05 16.94 -28.25
CA GLU A 9 20.42 16.16 -29.36
C GLU A 9 20.87 14.69 -29.43
N GLN A 10 21.80 14.22 -28.62
CA GLN A 10 22.41 12.91 -28.74
C GLN A 10 21.77 11.81 -27.85
N TYR A 11 20.71 12.14 -27.12
CA TYR A 11 20.00 11.20 -26.25
C TYR A 11 18.50 11.13 -26.55
N ASP A 12 18.14 11.20 -27.82
CA ASP A 12 16.80 10.83 -28.23
C ASP A 12 16.54 9.39 -27.81
N ARG A 13 15.47 9.20 -27.07
CA ARG A 13 15.04 7.89 -26.61
C ARG A 13 14.90 6.96 -27.81
N PRO A 14 15.51 5.76 -27.78
CA PRO A 14 15.36 4.80 -28.87
C PRO A 14 13.90 4.45 -29.07
N SER A 15 13.43 4.47 -30.31
CA SER A 15 12.02 4.21 -30.68
C SER A 15 11.55 2.78 -30.39
N TRP A 16 12.47 1.87 -30.05
CA TRP A 16 12.16 0.50 -29.63
C TRP A 16 11.97 0.36 -28.11
N LEU A 17 12.24 1.40 -27.32
CA LEU A 17 12.06 1.39 -25.88
C LEU A 17 10.63 1.80 -25.53
N GLU A 18 9.93 0.97 -24.78
CA GLU A 18 8.58 1.28 -24.32
C GLU A 18 8.55 2.59 -23.52
N PRO A 19 7.46 3.38 -23.62
CA PRO A 19 7.30 4.59 -22.83
C PRO A 19 7.25 4.30 -21.31
N PRO A 20 7.48 5.31 -20.45
CA PRO A 20 7.21 5.19 -19.02
C PRO A 20 5.75 4.83 -18.74
N ILE A 21 5.48 4.25 -17.57
CA ILE A 21 4.13 3.86 -17.13
C ILE A 21 3.10 4.98 -17.38
N TYR A 22 3.43 6.21 -17.02
CA TYR A 22 2.53 7.35 -17.19
C TYR A 22 2.12 7.56 -18.65
N ASP A 23 3.08 7.50 -19.56
CA ASP A 23 2.83 7.74 -20.98
C ASP A 23 2.07 6.56 -21.62
N VAL A 24 2.40 5.31 -21.25
CA VAL A 24 1.64 4.12 -21.65
C VAL A 24 0.17 4.22 -21.24
N LEU A 25 -0.10 4.65 -19.99
CA LEU A 25 -1.48 4.84 -19.50
C LEU A 25 -2.19 5.99 -20.28
N THR A 26 -1.46 7.06 -20.58
CA THR A 26 -1.99 8.19 -21.38
C THR A 26 -2.38 7.76 -22.79
N GLU A 27 -1.52 7.02 -23.48
CA GLU A 27 -1.74 6.55 -24.84
C GLU A 27 -2.93 5.57 -24.95
N ARG A 28 -3.18 4.79 -23.89
CA ARG A 28 -4.32 3.87 -23.85
C ARG A 28 -5.67 4.55 -23.72
N GLY A 29 -5.74 5.74 -23.16
CA GLY A 29 -6.90 6.62 -23.14
C GLY A 29 -8.06 6.22 -22.23
N ASN A 30 -7.98 5.09 -21.51
CA ASN A 30 -9.02 4.60 -20.60
C ASN A 30 -8.61 4.67 -19.11
N PHE A 31 -7.60 5.51 -18.78
CA PHE A 31 -7.06 5.72 -17.44
C PHE A 31 -7.02 7.21 -17.05
N SER A 32 -7.87 8.03 -17.68
CA SER A 32 -7.83 9.47 -17.49
C SER A 32 -8.11 9.90 -16.06
N LEU A 33 -9.03 9.23 -15.37
CA LEU A 33 -9.36 9.51 -13.98
C LEU A 33 -8.25 9.04 -13.03
N TYR A 34 -7.62 7.89 -13.32
CA TYR A 34 -6.46 7.43 -12.55
C TYR A 34 -5.28 8.39 -12.71
N LEU A 35 -4.97 8.81 -13.93
CA LEU A 35 -3.90 9.77 -14.20
C LEU A 35 -4.17 11.12 -13.54
N HIS A 36 -5.43 11.59 -13.53
CA HIS A 36 -5.82 12.79 -12.80
C HIS A 36 -5.56 12.62 -11.29
N ALA A 37 -5.91 11.48 -10.71
CA ALA A 37 -5.59 11.18 -9.32
C ALA A 37 -4.06 11.15 -9.08
N VAL A 38 -3.28 10.54 -9.98
CA VAL A 38 -1.81 10.52 -9.92
C VAL A 38 -1.23 11.92 -9.94
N ASP A 39 -1.72 12.79 -10.83
CA ASP A 39 -1.20 14.17 -10.97
C ASP A 39 -1.47 15.06 -9.74
N LYS A 40 -2.48 14.75 -8.94
CA LYS A 40 -2.73 15.40 -7.65
C LYS A 40 -1.80 14.93 -6.53
N THR A 41 -0.95 13.95 -6.79
CA THR A 41 -0.06 13.33 -5.81
C THR A 41 1.41 13.49 -6.22
N LEU A 42 2.33 13.12 -5.32
CA LEU A 42 3.76 13.11 -5.62
C LEU A 42 4.18 11.95 -6.53
N TYR A 43 3.28 11.01 -6.83
CA TYR A 43 3.58 9.80 -7.61
C TYR A 43 3.67 10.04 -9.11
N SER A 44 3.20 11.18 -9.62
CA SER A 44 3.32 11.55 -11.04
C SER A 44 4.78 11.53 -11.52
N SER A 45 5.69 12.12 -10.73
CA SER A 45 7.13 12.13 -11.05
C SER A 45 7.74 10.73 -11.02
N ILE A 46 7.25 9.85 -10.16
CA ILE A 46 7.72 8.46 -10.04
C ILE A 46 7.29 7.65 -11.27
N LEU A 47 6.04 7.78 -11.70
CA LEU A 47 5.52 7.04 -12.86
C LEU A 47 6.08 7.55 -14.20
N LYS A 48 6.59 8.80 -14.24
CA LYS A 48 7.28 9.39 -15.41
C LYS A 48 8.79 9.12 -15.40
N GLY A 49 9.37 8.82 -14.25
CA GLY A 49 10.81 8.69 -14.05
C GLY A 49 11.32 7.25 -14.05
N ALA A 50 12.58 7.11 -13.67
CA ALA A 50 13.21 5.80 -13.48
C ALA A 50 12.65 5.15 -12.21
N ALA A 51 11.89 4.09 -12.40
CA ALA A 51 11.24 3.34 -11.34
C ALA A 51 11.25 1.84 -11.68
N ASN A 52 10.79 1.01 -10.76
CA ASN A 52 10.66 -0.42 -10.98
C ASN A 52 9.42 -0.93 -10.23
N TYR A 53 8.25 -0.69 -10.84
CA TYR A 53 6.97 -1.00 -10.23
C TYR A 53 6.10 -1.92 -11.06
N THR A 54 5.22 -2.64 -10.38
CA THR A 54 4.00 -3.21 -10.96
C THR A 54 2.85 -2.32 -10.55
N VAL A 55 2.11 -1.77 -11.49
CA VAL A 55 0.97 -0.88 -11.23
C VAL A 55 -0.34 -1.60 -11.54
N PHE A 56 -1.19 -1.75 -10.55
CA PHE A 56 -2.56 -2.21 -10.71
C PHE A 56 -3.46 -1.01 -10.95
N ALA A 57 -3.53 -0.58 -12.22
CA ALA A 57 -4.20 0.64 -12.62
C ALA A 57 -5.73 0.42 -12.78
N PRO A 58 -6.57 1.05 -11.96
CA PRO A 58 -8.01 1.04 -12.18
C PRO A 58 -8.35 1.89 -13.41
N ASN A 59 -9.19 1.35 -14.28
CA ASN A 59 -9.65 2.09 -15.46
C ASN A 59 -10.69 3.15 -15.10
N ASP A 60 -11.11 3.94 -16.09
CA ASP A 60 -12.06 5.02 -15.90
C ASP A 60 -13.45 4.54 -15.43
N GLU A 61 -13.85 3.31 -15.80
CA GLU A 61 -15.10 2.72 -15.32
C GLU A 61 -15.02 2.39 -13.83
N ALA A 62 -13.92 1.77 -13.40
CA ALA A 62 -13.63 1.48 -11.98
C ALA A 62 -13.63 2.77 -11.14
N PHE A 63 -13.03 3.84 -11.65
CA PHE A 63 -13.03 5.12 -10.94
C PHE A 63 -14.40 5.79 -10.89
N ARG A 64 -15.19 5.75 -11.98
CA ARG A 64 -16.58 6.27 -11.95
C ARG A 64 -17.43 5.54 -10.92
N HIS A 65 -17.27 4.22 -10.82
CA HIS A 65 -17.95 3.43 -9.81
C HIS A 65 -17.54 3.86 -8.39
N TYR A 66 -16.25 3.97 -8.13
CA TYR A 66 -15.71 4.45 -6.86
C TYR A 66 -16.25 5.83 -6.47
N LEU A 67 -16.21 6.79 -7.39
CA LEU A 67 -16.72 8.14 -7.14
C LEU A 67 -18.22 8.11 -6.78
N SER A 68 -19.00 7.31 -7.50
CA SER A 68 -20.44 7.16 -7.24
C SER A 68 -20.72 6.54 -5.88
N GLU A 69 -19.99 5.50 -5.48
CA GLU A 69 -20.17 4.84 -4.18
C GLU A 69 -19.85 5.77 -3.00
N HIS A 70 -18.88 6.67 -3.20
CA HIS A 70 -18.44 7.61 -2.17
C HIS A 70 -19.11 9.00 -2.26
N ASN A 71 -20.10 9.16 -3.17
CA ASN A 71 -20.83 10.40 -3.41
C ASN A 71 -19.93 11.58 -3.83
N TYR A 72 -18.87 11.32 -4.57
CA TYR A 72 -18.06 12.34 -5.21
C TYR A 72 -18.53 12.58 -6.65
N SER A 73 -18.65 13.84 -7.06
CA SER A 73 -19.02 14.21 -8.43
C SER A 73 -17.81 14.18 -9.39
N SER A 74 -16.61 14.32 -8.85
CA SER A 74 -15.36 14.32 -9.63
C SER A 74 -14.15 13.95 -8.77
N ILE A 75 -13.02 13.65 -9.42
CA ILE A 75 -11.71 13.43 -8.74
C ILE A 75 -11.30 14.67 -7.92
N ASP A 76 -11.72 15.87 -8.32
CA ASP A 76 -11.34 17.11 -7.64
C ASP A 76 -11.97 17.26 -6.25
N GLU A 77 -13.07 16.57 -6.00
CA GLU A 77 -13.74 16.53 -4.71
C GLU A 77 -13.12 15.51 -3.74
N VAL A 78 -12.32 14.56 -4.27
CA VAL A 78 -11.67 13.55 -3.42
C VAL A 78 -10.49 14.17 -2.69
N PRO A 79 -10.41 14.06 -1.36
CA PRO A 79 -9.26 14.55 -0.60
C PRO A 79 -7.92 14.00 -1.12
N VAL A 80 -6.89 14.83 -1.19
CA VAL A 80 -5.57 14.44 -1.71
C VAL A 80 -4.96 13.29 -0.93
N GLU A 81 -5.22 13.20 0.37
CA GLU A 81 -4.78 12.10 1.22
C GLU A 81 -5.40 10.77 0.80
N VAL A 82 -6.67 10.77 0.39
CA VAL A 82 -7.37 9.58 -0.12
C VAL A 82 -6.81 9.19 -1.48
N LEU A 83 -6.62 10.16 -2.39
CA LEU A 83 -5.99 9.91 -3.69
C LEU A 83 -4.57 9.36 -3.54
N THR A 84 -3.78 9.93 -2.61
CA THR A 84 -2.43 9.46 -2.30
C THR A 84 -2.44 8.01 -1.81
N LYS A 85 -3.42 7.66 -0.96
CA LYS A 85 -3.62 6.31 -0.47
C LYS A 85 -3.92 5.33 -1.61
N ILE A 86 -4.88 5.67 -2.47
CA ILE A 86 -5.29 4.86 -3.64
C ILE A 86 -4.11 4.65 -4.59
N VAL A 87 -3.45 5.73 -4.99
CA VAL A 87 -2.34 5.69 -5.96
C VAL A 87 -1.16 4.89 -5.39
N ALA A 88 -0.73 5.19 -4.17
CA ALA A 88 0.37 4.47 -3.55
C ALA A 88 0.08 2.97 -3.33
N TYR A 89 -1.17 2.63 -3.00
CA TYR A 89 -1.59 1.25 -2.80
C TYR A 89 -1.70 0.46 -4.11
N SER A 90 -1.96 1.12 -5.23
CA SER A 90 -1.95 0.49 -6.55
C SER A 90 -0.55 0.17 -7.08
N MET A 91 0.51 0.71 -6.44
CA MET A 91 1.90 0.59 -6.86
C MET A 91 2.63 -0.44 -6.01
N VAL A 92 2.90 -1.59 -6.57
CA VAL A 92 3.67 -2.68 -5.95
C VAL A 92 5.15 -2.55 -6.33
N PHE A 93 6.03 -2.72 -5.34
CA PHE A 93 7.48 -2.73 -5.59
C PHE A 93 7.87 -3.92 -6.48
N ASN A 94 8.86 -3.72 -7.33
CA ASN A 94 9.37 -4.64 -8.34
C ASN A 94 8.40 -4.90 -9.52
N ARG A 95 8.95 -5.51 -10.56
CA ARG A 95 8.21 -5.88 -11.79
C ARG A 95 7.75 -7.32 -11.69
N PHE A 96 6.44 -7.50 -11.69
CA PHE A 96 5.82 -8.83 -11.68
C PHE A 96 4.96 -9.01 -12.92
N GLU A 97 5.35 -9.91 -13.80
CA GLU A 97 4.44 -10.45 -14.80
C GLU A 97 3.32 -11.25 -14.15
N SER A 98 2.17 -11.32 -14.79
CA SER A 98 1.00 -12.03 -14.26
C SER A 98 1.30 -13.48 -13.85
N ALA A 99 2.21 -14.14 -14.59
CA ALA A 99 2.66 -15.50 -14.28
C ALA A 99 3.47 -15.60 -12.95
N ARG A 100 4.00 -14.48 -12.45
CA ARG A 100 4.84 -14.42 -11.24
C ARG A 100 4.20 -13.71 -10.06
N LEU A 101 2.98 -13.23 -10.23
CA LEU A 101 2.28 -12.51 -9.17
C LEU A 101 2.02 -13.37 -7.93
N GLY A 102 1.78 -14.67 -8.12
CA GLY A 102 1.57 -15.61 -7.01
C GLY A 102 2.84 -16.24 -6.45
N ASP A 103 4.02 -15.89 -6.98
CA ASP A 103 5.26 -16.55 -6.62
C ASP A 103 6.03 -15.78 -5.54
N VAL A 104 6.85 -16.51 -4.80
CA VAL A 104 7.81 -15.98 -3.84
C VAL A 104 9.22 -16.36 -4.27
N LEU A 105 10.15 -15.42 -4.14
CA LEU A 105 11.57 -15.70 -4.26
C LEU A 105 12.11 -16.08 -2.88
N SER A 106 12.25 -17.38 -2.63
CA SER A 106 12.85 -17.93 -1.41
C SER A 106 14.35 -18.17 -1.65
N SER A 107 15.19 -17.45 -0.93
CA SER A 107 16.65 -17.45 -1.06
C SER A 107 17.19 -17.31 -2.49
N SER A 108 17.00 -18.23 -3.37
CA SER A 108 17.42 -18.21 -4.79
C SER A 108 16.49 -19.02 -5.70
N VAL A 109 15.38 -19.52 -5.18
CA VAL A 109 14.42 -20.31 -5.93
C VAL A 109 13.05 -19.66 -5.88
N TRP A 110 12.37 -19.59 -7.03
CA TRP A 110 10.98 -19.20 -7.09
C TRP A 110 10.08 -20.33 -6.62
N GLU A 111 9.27 -20.06 -5.59
CA GLU A 111 8.22 -20.95 -5.10
C GLU A 111 6.90 -20.53 -5.69
N GLU A 112 6.35 -21.36 -6.55
CA GLU A 112 5.13 -21.06 -7.29
C GLU A 112 3.90 -21.10 -6.36
N GLY A 113 3.06 -20.07 -6.48
CA GLY A 113 1.77 -20.01 -5.81
C GLY A 113 1.82 -19.83 -4.29
N SER A 114 2.99 -19.60 -3.70
CA SER A 114 3.16 -19.47 -2.24
C SER A 114 2.92 -18.05 -1.71
N SER A 115 2.77 -17.06 -2.57
CA SER A 115 2.48 -15.68 -2.17
C SER A 115 1.05 -15.26 -2.47
N VAL A 116 0.39 -14.67 -1.49
CA VAL A 116 -0.95 -14.09 -1.63
C VAL A 116 -0.94 -12.56 -1.52
N LYS A 117 0.21 -11.95 -1.29
CA LYS A 117 0.32 -10.51 -1.08
C LYS A 117 1.61 -9.95 -1.66
N LYS A 118 1.55 -8.70 -2.12
CA LYS A 118 2.72 -7.94 -2.58
C LYS A 118 2.81 -6.61 -1.85
N ARG A 119 4.02 -6.20 -1.49
CA ARG A 119 4.28 -4.93 -0.80
C ARG A 119 4.02 -3.76 -1.72
N THR A 120 3.19 -2.82 -1.28
CA THR A 120 2.86 -1.60 -2.02
C THR A 120 3.74 -0.41 -1.61
N SER A 121 3.66 0.68 -2.37
CA SER A 121 4.28 1.95 -2.00
C SER A 121 3.55 2.67 -0.87
N TYR A 122 2.33 2.25 -0.53
CA TYR A 122 1.59 2.85 0.56
C TYR A 122 2.09 2.33 1.91
N TYR A 123 2.35 3.26 2.80
CA TYR A 123 2.64 2.98 4.20
C TYR A 123 1.90 3.95 5.10
N LYS A 124 1.51 3.48 6.27
CA LYS A 124 0.91 4.33 7.28
C LYS A 124 1.96 5.25 7.88
N THR A 125 1.69 6.54 7.81
CA THR A 125 2.58 7.56 8.35
C THR A 125 2.20 7.91 9.79
N LEU A 126 2.90 8.89 10.33
CA LEU A 126 2.60 9.55 11.59
C LEU A 126 1.14 10.04 11.65
N TYR A 127 0.43 9.73 12.71
CA TYR A 127 -0.95 10.13 12.96
C TYR A 127 -1.13 10.70 14.36
N ARG A 128 -2.30 11.27 14.65
CA ARG A 128 -2.63 11.80 15.97
C ARG A 128 -3.46 10.80 16.78
N GLU A 129 -3.14 10.69 18.05
CA GLU A 129 -3.90 9.92 19.03
C GLU A 129 -3.90 10.61 20.39
N THR A 130 -4.99 10.45 21.15
CA THR A 130 -5.07 10.99 22.50
C THR A 130 -4.44 10.01 23.48
N ILE A 131 -3.35 10.42 24.11
CA ILE A 131 -2.65 9.67 25.16
C ILE A 131 -2.76 10.46 26.45
N ASP A 132 -3.36 9.90 27.49
CA ASP A 132 -3.56 10.53 28.79
C ASP A 132 -4.17 11.95 28.69
N GLY A 133 -5.20 12.07 27.83
CA GLY A 133 -5.93 13.31 27.62
C GLY A 133 -5.21 14.37 26.79
N LYS A 134 -4.06 14.03 26.18
CA LYS A 134 -3.29 14.94 25.31
C LYS A 134 -3.15 14.35 23.92
N GLU A 135 -3.39 15.17 22.90
CA GLU A 135 -3.09 14.80 21.52
C GLU A 135 -1.58 14.69 21.28
N GLN A 136 -1.14 13.51 20.88
CA GLN A 136 0.25 13.19 20.61
C GLN A 136 0.43 12.69 19.17
N TRP A 137 1.64 12.82 18.67
CA TRP A 137 2.03 12.15 17.43
C TRP A 137 2.38 10.70 17.72
N VAL A 138 1.81 9.80 16.91
CA VAL A 138 1.95 8.35 17.09
C VAL A 138 2.37 7.69 15.81
N VAL A 139 3.16 6.66 15.91
CA VAL A 139 3.50 5.72 14.83
C VAL A 139 3.28 4.30 15.31
N ASP A 140 2.78 3.44 14.45
CA ASP A 140 2.68 2.02 14.75
C ASP A 140 4.07 1.37 14.70
N SER A 141 4.42 0.65 15.75
CA SER A 141 5.71 -0.03 15.85
C SER A 141 5.54 -1.48 16.30
N PRO A 142 6.15 -2.45 15.62
CA PRO A 142 6.00 -3.85 15.98
C PRO A 142 6.85 -4.32 17.18
N ALA A 143 7.52 -3.51 17.94
CA ALA A 143 8.19 -3.84 19.21
C ALA A 143 9.57 -3.21 19.40
N ASP A 144 10.22 -2.67 18.39
CA ASP A 144 11.53 -2.06 18.53
C ASP A 144 11.45 -0.56 18.24
N VAL A 145 11.48 0.23 19.31
CA VAL A 145 11.46 1.70 19.26
C VAL A 145 12.74 2.32 18.70
N THR A 146 13.75 1.50 18.42
CA THR A 146 15.04 1.98 17.88
C THR A 146 15.04 2.08 16.36
N ALA A 147 14.13 1.38 15.67
CA ALA A 147 14.02 1.40 14.23
C ALA A 147 12.86 2.28 13.77
N VAL A 148 13.13 3.15 12.78
CA VAL A 148 12.06 3.82 12.05
C VAL A 148 11.45 2.80 11.10
N LEU A 149 10.33 2.24 11.50
CA LEU A 149 9.62 1.28 10.69
C LEU A 149 8.62 2.01 9.81
N THR A 150 8.62 1.66 8.54
CA THR A 150 7.58 2.04 7.59
C THR A 150 6.62 0.85 7.47
N PRO A 151 5.45 0.89 8.15
CA PRO A 151 4.48 -0.19 8.06
C PRO A 151 3.78 -0.14 6.70
N TYR A 152 4.42 -0.73 5.69
CA TYR A 152 3.85 -0.84 4.36
C TYR A 152 2.58 -1.70 4.39
N LYS A 153 1.59 -1.27 3.63
CA LYS A 153 0.41 -2.08 3.33
C LYS A 153 0.71 -3.03 2.17
N TYR A 154 0.10 -4.19 2.21
CA TYR A 154 0.25 -5.22 1.20
C TYR A 154 -1.04 -5.38 0.40
N LEU A 155 -0.90 -5.46 -0.91
CA LEU A 155 -2.00 -5.74 -1.82
C LEU A 155 -2.20 -7.26 -1.94
N PRO A 156 -3.36 -7.81 -1.55
CA PRO A 156 -3.66 -9.22 -1.78
C PRO A 156 -3.75 -9.53 -3.27
N ILE A 157 -3.01 -10.54 -3.71
CA ILE A 157 -3.04 -11.05 -5.08
C ILE A 157 -3.59 -12.47 -5.05
N LEU A 158 -4.76 -12.65 -5.63
CA LEU A 158 -5.52 -13.89 -5.57
C LEU A 158 -5.50 -14.58 -6.92
N THR A 159 -4.64 -15.58 -7.06
CA THR A 159 -4.42 -16.33 -8.31
C THR A 159 -5.16 -17.66 -8.30
N SER A 160 -5.45 -18.21 -9.48
CA SER A 160 -6.01 -19.56 -9.61
C SER A 160 -5.08 -20.64 -9.00
N THR A 161 -3.78 -20.46 -9.09
CA THR A 161 -2.79 -21.36 -8.47
C THR A 161 -2.93 -21.36 -6.95
N TYR A 162 -3.01 -20.18 -6.34
CA TYR A 162 -3.23 -20.06 -4.88
C TYR A 162 -4.53 -20.73 -4.44
N PHE A 163 -5.63 -20.53 -5.19
CA PHE A 163 -6.91 -21.15 -4.89
C PHE A 163 -6.86 -22.67 -4.99
N SER A 164 -6.25 -23.21 -6.04
CA SER A 164 -6.15 -24.66 -6.21
C SER A 164 -5.25 -25.32 -5.16
N GLN A 165 -4.13 -24.69 -4.80
CA GLN A 165 -3.24 -25.19 -3.74
C GLN A 165 -3.88 -25.08 -2.35
N GLY A 166 -4.56 -23.98 -2.06
CA GLY A 166 -5.29 -23.74 -0.81
C GLY A 166 -6.62 -24.50 -0.69
N LYS A 167 -7.04 -25.21 -1.76
CA LYS A 167 -8.38 -25.85 -1.85
C LYS A 167 -9.52 -24.88 -1.61
N LEU A 168 -9.33 -23.63 -2.05
CA LEU A 168 -10.34 -22.58 -1.96
C LEU A 168 -11.27 -22.65 -3.18
N LEU A 169 -12.49 -22.20 -2.98
CA LEU A 169 -13.52 -22.11 -4.01
C LEU A 169 -13.77 -20.64 -4.39
N PRO A 170 -14.28 -20.35 -5.60
CA PRO A 170 -14.69 -19.01 -5.97
C PRO A 170 -15.59 -18.33 -4.95
N VAL A 171 -16.48 -19.08 -4.32
CA VAL A 171 -17.41 -18.57 -3.29
C VAL A 171 -16.68 -18.03 -2.04
N ASP A 172 -15.47 -18.52 -1.72
CA ASP A 172 -14.67 -18.01 -0.60
C ASP A 172 -14.24 -16.56 -0.89
N TYR A 173 -13.81 -16.29 -2.14
CA TYR A 173 -13.50 -14.94 -2.60
C TYR A 173 -14.74 -14.04 -2.59
N GLU A 174 -15.84 -14.51 -3.17
CA GLU A 174 -17.10 -13.77 -3.29
C GLU A 174 -17.73 -13.45 -1.91
N THR A 175 -17.46 -14.31 -0.91
CA THR A 175 -17.88 -14.07 0.46
C THR A 175 -17.09 -12.92 1.11
N PHE A 176 -15.79 -12.84 0.83
CA PHE A 176 -14.92 -11.81 1.37
C PHE A 176 -15.07 -10.47 0.62
N PHE A 177 -15.05 -10.52 -0.72
CA PHE A 177 -15.25 -9.37 -1.61
C PHE A 177 -16.66 -9.39 -2.21
N GLN A 178 -17.65 -9.03 -1.39
CA GLN A 178 -19.05 -9.07 -1.78
C GLN A 178 -19.33 -8.24 -3.04
N GLY A 179 -20.10 -8.80 -3.96
CA GLY A 179 -20.44 -8.14 -5.21
C GLY A 179 -19.44 -8.34 -6.36
N THR A 180 -18.31 -9.03 -6.10
CA THR A 180 -17.29 -9.30 -7.13
C THR A 180 -17.15 -10.80 -7.35
N ALA A 181 -17.44 -11.28 -8.57
CA ALA A 181 -17.25 -12.68 -8.92
C ALA A 181 -15.76 -13.00 -9.15
N TYR A 182 -15.31 -14.19 -8.74
CA TYR A 182 -13.93 -14.61 -8.95
C TYR A 182 -13.68 -14.96 -10.43
N SER A 183 -12.68 -14.32 -11.04
CA SER A 183 -12.32 -14.48 -12.46
C SER A 183 -10.92 -15.08 -12.71
N GLY A 184 -10.27 -15.61 -11.66
CA GLY A 184 -8.99 -16.31 -11.78
C GLY A 184 -7.75 -15.51 -11.39
N LEU A 185 -7.77 -14.18 -11.53
CA LEU A 185 -6.69 -13.29 -11.09
C LEU A 185 -7.28 -11.97 -10.59
N HIS A 186 -7.08 -11.69 -9.32
CA HIS A 186 -7.55 -10.47 -8.67
C HIS A 186 -6.43 -9.77 -7.89
N ALA A 187 -6.48 -8.46 -7.91
CA ALA A 187 -5.76 -7.60 -6.97
C ALA A 187 -6.81 -7.03 -6.00
N ALA A 188 -6.85 -7.56 -4.78
CA ALA A 188 -7.92 -7.32 -3.81
C ALA A 188 -9.32 -7.50 -4.45
N ALA A 189 -10.18 -6.48 -4.40
CA ALA A 189 -11.50 -6.51 -5.01
C ALA A 189 -11.50 -6.39 -6.54
N GLY A 190 -10.41 -5.90 -7.14
CA GLY A 190 -10.31 -5.65 -8.58
C GLY A 190 -9.93 -6.90 -9.38
N SER A 191 -10.80 -7.32 -10.32
CA SER A 191 -10.42 -8.31 -11.33
C SER A 191 -9.35 -7.73 -12.25
N VAL A 192 -8.31 -8.50 -12.56
CA VAL A 192 -7.30 -8.11 -13.56
C VAL A 192 -7.87 -8.35 -14.96
N ILE A 193 -8.21 -7.27 -15.66
CA ILE A 193 -8.88 -7.31 -16.97
C ILE A 193 -7.86 -7.45 -18.10
N ASN A 194 -6.83 -6.59 -18.10
CA ASN A 194 -5.70 -6.64 -19.01
C ASN A 194 -4.41 -6.74 -18.21
N LYS A 195 -3.56 -7.67 -18.59
CA LYS A 195 -2.33 -7.99 -17.87
C LYS A 195 -1.11 -7.82 -18.74
N ASP A 196 0.05 -7.70 -18.08
CA ASP A 196 1.36 -7.70 -18.73
C ASP A 196 1.52 -6.59 -19.77
N ILE A 197 1.05 -5.38 -19.43
CA ILE A 197 1.25 -4.19 -20.23
C ILE A 197 2.62 -3.63 -19.86
N TYR A 198 3.59 -3.75 -20.76
CA TYR A 198 4.97 -3.36 -20.50
C TYR A 198 5.16 -1.85 -20.62
N ALA A 199 6.04 -1.34 -19.77
CA ALA A 199 6.53 0.02 -19.80
C ALA A 199 8.04 0.02 -19.49
N GLU A 200 8.76 1.10 -19.85
CA GLU A 200 10.19 1.21 -19.56
C GLU A 200 10.50 1.00 -18.07
N ASN A 201 9.72 1.60 -17.22
CA ASN A 201 9.93 1.64 -15.77
C ASN A 201 8.99 0.73 -14.98
N GLY A 202 8.34 -0.25 -15.61
CA GLY A 202 7.49 -1.19 -14.90
C GLY A 202 6.60 -2.08 -15.76
N ILE A 203 5.61 -2.66 -15.09
CA ILE A 203 4.54 -3.45 -15.71
C ILE A 203 3.21 -2.92 -15.17
N ILE A 204 2.20 -2.88 -16.04
CA ILE A 204 0.86 -2.43 -15.67
C ILE A 204 -0.10 -3.61 -15.82
N HIS A 205 -0.99 -3.74 -14.84
CA HIS A 205 -2.16 -4.61 -14.89
C HIS A 205 -3.40 -3.73 -14.71
N GLU A 206 -4.28 -3.73 -15.71
CA GLU A 206 -5.57 -3.02 -15.62
C GLU A 206 -6.51 -3.77 -14.69
N VAL A 207 -7.14 -3.06 -13.75
CA VAL A 207 -8.09 -3.63 -12.79
C VAL A 207 -9.46 -2.98 -12.85
N SER A 208 -10.48 -3.78 -12.53
CA SER A 208 -11.90 -3.40 -12.61
C SER A 208 -12.42 -2.63 -11.40
N ALA A 209 -11.58 -2.43 -10.37
CA ALA A 209 -11.98 -1.70 -9.17
C ALA A 209 -10.85 -0.83 -8.63
N VAL A 210 -11.20 0.27 -7.99
CA VAL A 210 -10.29 1.06 -7.16
C VAL A 210 -10.11 0.31 -5.84
N ASN A 211 -8.87 -0.02 -5.50
CA ASN A 211 -8.55 -0.67 -4.25
C ASN A 211 -8.04 0.36 -3.23
N GLU A 212 -8.61 0.32 -2.04
CA GLU A 212 -8.07 1.00 -0.87
C GLU A 212 -7.40 -0.01 0.07
N PRO A 213 -6.32 0.39 0.78
CA PRO A 213 -5.72 -0.48 1.77
C PRO A 213 -6.71 -0.77 2.89
N LEU A 214 -6.84 -2.05 3.25
CA LEU A 214 -7.68 -2.46 4.36
C LEU A 214 -7.14 -1.88 5.68
N ASP A 215 -8.06 -1.52 6.56
CA ASP A 215 -7.72 -1.14 7.92
C ASP A 215 -7.16 -2.36 8.68
N ASN A 216 -6.17 -2.12 9.53
CA ASN A 216 -5.74 -3.12 10.48
C ASN A 216 -6.80 -3.31 11.59
N LEU A 217 -6.60 -4.30 12.46
CA LEU A 217 -7.60 -4.62 13.49
C LEU A 217 -7.79 -3.48 14.50
N ASP A 218 -6.74 -2.73 14.83
CA ASP A 218 -6.84 -1.55 15.69
C ASP A 218 -7.69 -0.44 15.05
N GLU A 219 -7.47 -0.16 13.77
CA GLU A 219 -8.25 0.81 13.00
C GLU A 219 -9.72 0.38 12.88
N MET A 220 -9.96 -0.89 12.57
CA MET A 220 -11.30 -1.47 12.49
C MET A 220 -12.07 -1.36 13.81
N LEU A 221 -11.42 -1.60 14.95
CA LEU A 221 -12.01 -1.47 16.27
C LEU A 221 -12.39 -0.02 16.58
N LYS A 222 -11.55 0.93 16.14
CA LYS A 222 -11.83 2.37 16.29
C LYS A 222 -13.02 2.81 15.42
N ALA A 223 -13.02 2.41 14.15
CA ALA A 223 -14.04 2.82 13.19
C ALA A 223 -15.44 2.26 13.49
N ASN A 224 -15.51 1.06 14.06
CA ASN A 224 -16.77 0.34 14.26
C ASN A 224 -17.38 0.50 15.65
N GLY A 225 -16.96 1.49 16.45
CA GLY A 225 -17.56 1.81 17.75
C GLY A 225 -17.45 0.67 18.78
N ARG A 226 -16.39 -0.15 18.71
CA ARG A 226 -16.13 -1.22 19.68
C ARG A 226 -15.45 -0.68 20.95
N GLU A 227 -16.06 0.34 21.54
CA GLU A 227 -15.50 1.09 22.68
C GLU A 227 -15.24 0.20 23.89
N GLU A 228 -16.12 -0.73 24.19
CA GLU A 228 -15.95 -1.63 25.33
C GLU A 228 -14.69 -2.50 25.19
N PHE A 229 -14.44 -3.06 24.01
CA PHE A 229 -13.24 -3.85 23.78
C PHE A 229 -11.99 -2.97 23.78
N ARG A 230 -12.06 -1.77 23.21
CA ARG A 230 -10.97 -0.80 23.28
C ARG A 230 -10.63 -0.41 24.71
N ASN A 231 -11.63 -0.17 25.55
CA ASN A 231 -11.44 0.13 26.96
C ASN A 231 -10.67 -0.99 27.69
N VAL A 232 -10.91 -2.26 27.31
CA VAL A 232 -10.11 -3.38 27.83
C VAL A 232 -8.65 -3.27 27.40
N LEU A 233 -8.39 -2.97 26.12
CA LEU A 233 -7.03 -2.80 25.60
C LEU A 233 -6.31 -1.61 26.28
N GLU A 234 -7.05 -0.56 26.60
CA GLU A 234 -6.55 0.67 27.22
C GLU A 234 -6.52 0.58 28.77
N THR A 235 -6.83 -0.60 29.33
CA THR A 235 -6.77 -0.82 30.78
C THR A 235 -5.36 -0.61 31.32
N LYS A 236 -5.26 0.18 32.41
CA LYS A 236 -4.01 0.41 33.15
C LYS A 236 -3.98 -0.33 34.46
N VAL A 237 -2.79 -0.74 34.88
CA VAL A 237 -2.48 -1.21 36.22
C VAL A 237 -1.42 -0.25 36.76
N GLY A 238 -1.83 0.63 37.71
CA GLY A 238 -1.03 1.80 38.06
C GLY A 238 -0.89 2.75 36.83
N ASP A 239 0.32 3.15 36.53
CA ASP A 239 0.62 4.04 35.39
C ASP A 239 0.91 3.26 34.08
N SER A 240 0.85 1.92 34.10
CA SER A 240 1.23 1.09 32.97
C SER A 240 0.01 0.48 32.29
N TYR A 241 -0.01 0.52 30.96
CA TYR A 241 -1.00 -0.20 30.17
C TYR A 241 -0.80 -1.72 30.26
N LEU A 242 -1.90 -2.46 30.35
CA LEU A 242 -1.82 -3.92 30.47
C LEU A 242 -1.62 -4.61 29.11
N PHE A 243 -2.29 -4.13 28.07
CA PHE A 243 -2.32 -4.79 26.74
C PHE A 243 -1.68 -3.97 25.63
N MET A 244 -1.44 -2.71 25.84
CA MET A 244 -0.80 -1.83 24.86
C MET A 244 0.21 -0.93 25.55
N SER A 245 1.06 -0.29 24.77
CA SER A 245 2.01 0.68 25.29
C SER A 245 2.25 1.80 24.29
N TYR A 246 2.46 2.99 24.81
CA TYR A 246 2.95 4.14 24.07
C TYR A 246 4.35 4.48 24.60
N LEU A 247 5.35 4.06 23.85
CA LEU A 247 6.74 4.29 24.21
C LEU A 247 7.26 5.53 23.49
N LEU A 248 7.90 6.44 24.23
CA LEU A 248 8.54 7.60 23.62
C LEU A 248 9.68 7.14 22.71
N GLY A 249 9.56 7.43 21.44
CA GLY A 249 10.59 7.15 20.42
C GLY A 249 11.51 8.35 20.25
N GLU A 250 12.60 8.45 21.01
CA GLU A 250 13.54 9.58 20.90
C GLU A 250 14.14 9.67 19.50
N ASN A 251 14.73 8.58 19.02
CA ASN A 251 15.29 8.50 17.67
C ASN A 251 14.22 8.70 16.58
N THR A 252 13.05 8.08 16.76
CA THR A 252 11.89 8.23 15.88
C THR A 252 11.45 9.69 15.83
N THR A 253 11.41 10.37 16.95
CA THR A 253 11.07 11.80 17.03
C THR A 253 12.02 12.65 16.19
N GLU A 254 13.32 12.45 16.32
CA GLU A 254 14.32 13.22 15.57
C GLU A 254 14.25 12.95 14.05
N VAL A 255 13.96 11.72 13.65
CA VAL A 255 13.76 11.39 12.22
C VAL A 255 12.52 12.07 11.68
N TYR A 256 11.39 11.99 12.37
CA TYR A 256 10.14 12.59 11.89
C TYR A 256 10.15 14.12 11.91
N LYS A 257 10.86 14.76 12.83
CA LYS A 257 11.14 16.22 12.77
C LYS A 257 11.85 16.63 11.49
N LYS A 258 12.81 15.81 11.03
CA LYS A 258 13.55 16.07 9.77
C LYS A 258 12.69 15.80 8.53
N LEU A 259 11.87 14.75 8.56
CA LEU A 259 10.99 14.40 7.44
C LEU A 259 9.83 15.37 7.25
N TYR A 260 9.35 15.95 8.34
CA TYR A 260 8.19 16.86 8.35
C TYR A 260 8.51 18.15 9.09
N PRO A 261 9.40 19.00 8.55
CA PRO A 261 9.85 20.23 9.23
C PRO A 261 8.70 21.23 9.47
N ASP A 262 7.67 21.20 8.66
CA ASP A 262 6.49 22.08 8.77
C ASP A 262 5.48 21.62 9.82
N ARG A 263 5.65 20.42 10.39
CA ARG A 263 4.81 19.91 11.46
C ARG A 263 5.44 20.22 12.81
N ASN A 264 4.65 20.78 13.73
CA ASN A 264 5.11 21.00 15.11
C ASN A 264 5.17 19.66 15.87
N ILE A 265 6.26 18.91 15.67
CA ILE A 265 6.50 17.61 16.30
C ILE A 265 7.37 17.82 17.52
N SER A 266 6.79 17.75 18.72
CA SER A 266 7.55 17.80 19.98
C SER A 266 8.07 16.41 20.37
N ALA A 267 7.22 15.38 20.22
CA ALA A 267 7.53 13.99 20.54
C ALA A 267 6.74 13.07 19.61
N VAL A 268 7.28 11.90 19.31
CA VAL A 268 6.60 10.80 18.62
C VAL A 268 6.57 9.59 19.53
N TYR A 269 5.39 9.05 19.73
CA TYR A 269 5.19 7.84 20.51
C TYR A 269 5.02 6.64 19.59
N CYS A 270 5.66 5.54 19.94
CA CYS A 270 5.51 4.26 19.26
C CYS A 270 4.42 3.46 19.96
N LYS A 271 3.34 3.20 19.24
CA LYS A 271 2.25 2.34 19.73
C LYS A 271 2.58 0.89 19.46
N THR A 272 2.53 0.07 20.50
CA THR A 272 2.70 -1.38 20.41
C THR A 272 1.72 -2.09 21.32
N TYR A 273 1.49 -3.38 21.07
CA TYR A 273 0.63 -4.22 21.90
C TYR A 273 1.47 -5.20 22.71
N LEU A 274 1.17 -5.29 23.99
CA LEU A 274 1.84 -6.16 24.98
C LEU A 274 0.87 -7.25 25.39
N ASN A 275 1.42 -8.40 25.79
CA ASN A 275 0.64 -9.52 26.35
C ASN A 275 -0.49 -10.03 25.46
N LEU A 276 -0.42 -9.78 24.16
CA LEU A 276 -1.31 -10.34 23.15
C LEU A 276 -0.53 -11.30 22.25
N PRO A 277 -1.19 -12.35 21.71
CA PRO A 277 -0.54 -13.29 20.82
C PRO A 277 -0.13 -12.65 19.48
N TYR A 278 -0.69 -11.50 19.14
CA TYR A 278 -0.40 -10.73 17.92
C TYR A 278 -0.60 -9.25 18.14
N LEU A 279 0.04 -8.45 17.30
CA LEU A 279 -0.08 -6.99 17.32
C LEU A 279 -1.30 -6.58 16.49
N LEU A 280 -2.25 -5.87 17.10
CA LEU A 280 -3.49 -5.46 16.43
C LEU A 280 -3.27 -4.39 15.36
N ASN A 281 -2.18 -3.65 15.46
CA ASN A 281 -1.78 -2.59 14.54
C ASN A 281 -0.71 -3.03 13.52
N ASN A 282 -0.38 -4.33 13.48
CA ASN A 282 0.58 -4.85 12.53
C ASN A 282 -0.11 -5.24 11.21
N GLU A 283 0.50 -4.86 10.11
CA GLU A 283 0.07 -5.23 8.76
C GLU A 283 0.53 -6.64 8.39
N ASP A 284 1.61 -7.09 9.03
CA ASP A 284 2.16 -8.43 8.89
C ASP A 284 1.97 -9.20 10.17
N TYR A 285 1.10 -10.19 10.13
CA TYR A 285 1.08 -11.20 11.16
C TYR A 285 2.41 -11.97 11.10
N LYS A 286 3.28 -11.62 12.02
CA LYS A 286 4.46 -12.42 12.33
C LYS A 286 4.07 -13.32 13.48
N GLY A 287 3.76 -14.56 13.18
CA GLY A 287 3.85 -15.59 14.20
C GLY A 287 5.26 -15.60 14.80
N THR A 288 5.48 -16.35 15.84
CA THR A 288 6.79 -16.51 16.50
C THR A 288 7.88 -17.09 15.59
N GLU A 289 7.55 -17.39 14.34
CA GLU A 289 8.49 -17.86 13.32
C GLU A 289 9.22 -16.66 12.71
N THR A 290 10.52 -16.81 12.61
CA THR A 290 11.43 -15.87 11.97
C THR A 290 10.87 -15.37 10.63
N ALA A 291 10.88 -14.06 10.45
CA ALA A 291 10.53 -13.44 9.19
C ALA A 291 11.21 -14.14 8.02
N THR A 292 10.43 -14.77 7.17
CA THR A 292 10.94 -15.33 5.92
C THR A 292 11.27 -14.19 4.95
N THR A 293 12.14 -14.44 4.02
CA THR A 293 12.55 -13.51 2.95
C THR A 293 11.39 -12.94 2.13
N GLU A 294 10.19 -13.52 2.23
CA GLU A 294 8.92 -13.04 1.68
C GLU A 294 8.57 -11.60 2.05
N GLN A 295 9.06 -11.15 3.19
CA GLN A 295 8.76 -9.82 3.72
C GLN A 295 9.69 -8.74 3.16
N GLN A 296 10.69 -9.11 2.37
CA GLN A 296 11.67 -8.22 1.76
C GLN A 296 11.51 -8.10 0.23
N GLY A 297 10.61 -8.87 -0.37
CA GLY A 297 10.33 -8.87 -1.81
C GLY A 297 9.45 -7.70 -2.26
#